data_f840c7f19051fc079f5149e61fe38327
#
_entry.id   f840c7f19051fc079f5149e61fe38327
#
_cell.length_a   1.000
_cell.length_b   1.000
_cell.length_c   1.000
_cell.angle_alpha   90.00
_cell.angle_beta   90.00
_cell.angle_gamma   90.00
#
_symmetry.space_group_name_H-M   'P 1'
#
loop_
_entity.id
_entity.type
_entity.pdbx_description
1 polymer ?
#
loop_
_entity_poly.entity_id
_entity_poly.type
_entity_poly.pdbx_seq_one_letter_code
_entity_poly.pdbx_strand_id
1 'polypeptide(L)'
;MREPLDLEIPLAVLVNGGTASSSEILAGSLQDLDRAVIIGNRTFGKGLVQTTRPLPYGGTMKLTTSKYYIPSGRCVQAIDYKHRNEDGSVGRIPDSLTTVILTAAGRAVKQEKLPNILCYLVNDNLNFNYATDYSLKHPTIPSAEKFEITDADFADFKAMVKKADFKYDQQTEKMLKNLKEMAEFEGYLTDASKEFEALEKKLSHNLDRDLDHFSKDIKGMIAVEIIKRYYFQRGSIIQQLKDDDDLKEAVKILTAPAKYKEMLSAPTVTSMSLQQRKEAAPVFLSTATRANEHVYDEIV
;
A
#
# COMPACT_ATOMS: atom_id res chain seq x y z
N MET A 1 -27.59 -2.63 20.56
CA MET A 1 -26.82 -1.96 19.49
C MET A 1 -27.50 -0.65 19.20
N ARG A 2 -26.77 0.44 18.94
CA ARG A 2 -27.42 1.66 18.44
C ARG A 2 -27.72 1.47 16.95
N GLU A 3 -28.87 1.88 16.50
CA GLU A 3 -29.19 1.90 15.09
C GLU A 3 -28.28 2.87 14.35
N PRO A 4 -27.84 2.54 13.11
CA PRO A 4 -27.06 3.45 12.29
C PRO A 4 -27.90 4.69 11.94
N LEU A 5 -27.22 5.83 11.79
CA LEU A 5 -27.87 7.11 11.50
C LEU A 5 -28.57 7.09 10.14
N ASP A 6 -27.95 6.46 9.15
CA ASP A 6 -28.47 6.32 7.79
C ASP A 6 -27.79 5.10 7.13
N LEU A 7 -28.60 4.18 6.62
CA LEU A 7 -28.13 2.97 5.94
C LEU A 7 -27.89 3.19 4.44
N GLU A 8 -28.49 4.21 3.85
CA GLU A 8 -28.49 4.45 2.40
C GLU A 8 -27.52 5.55 1.96
N ILE A 9 -26.96 6.33 2.88
CA ILE A 9 -26.02 7.40 2.54
C ILE A 9 -24.88 6.88 1.67
N PRO A 10 -24.55 7.50 0.51
CA PRO A 10 -23.42 7.11 -0.30
C PRO A 10 -22.10 7.22 0.47
N LEU A 11 -21.28 6.17 0.44
CA LEU A 11 -20.01 6.11 1.15
C LEU A 11 -18.85 5.91 0.17
N ALA A 12 -17.80 6.72 0.37
CA ALA A 12 -16.49 6.49 -0.20
C ALA A 12 -15.46 6.36 0.94
N VAL A 13 -14.59 5.36 0.87
CA VAL A 13 -13.55 5.11 1.87
C VAL A 13 -12.20 5.31 1.22
N LEU A 14 -11.45 6.29 1.70
CA LEU A 14 -10.10 6.56 1.22
C LEU A 14 -9.10 5.67 1.98
N VAL A 15 -8.24 4.98 1.25
CA VAL A 15 -7.25 4.06 1.79
C VAL A 15 -5.87 4.26 1.16
N ASN A 16 -4.81 3.98 1.92
CA ASN A 16 -3.44 4.04 1.41
C ASN A 16 -2.55 3.01 2.12
N GLY A 17 -1.24 3.01 1.82
CA GLY A 17 -0.29 2.09 2.42
C GLY A 17 -0.14 2.20 3.95
N GLY A 18 -0.61 3.28 4.56
CA GLY A 18 -0.68 3.46 6.02
C GLY A 18 -1.96 2.89 6.65
N THR A 19 -2.98 2.57 5.84
CA THR A 19 -4.22 1.94 6.30
C THR A 19 -3.93 0.50 6.73
N ALA A 20 -4.11 0.18 8.02
CA ALA A 20 -3.71 -1.10 8.58
C ALA A 20 -4.73 -1.69 9.57
N SER A 21 -4.71 -3.02 9.75
CA SER A 21 -5.42 -3.75 10.80
C SER A 21 -6.94 -3.52 10.79
N SER A 22 -7.53 -2.99 11.87
CA SER A 22 -8.99 -2.73 11.95
C SER A 22 -9.53 -1.81 10.85
N SER A 23 -8.72 -0.86 10.37
CA SER A 23 -9.08 -0.01 9.25
C SER A 23 -9.20 -0.81 7.94
N GLU A 24 -8.33 -1.84 7.75
CA GLU A 24 -8.42 -2.74 6.60
C GLU A 24 -9.63 -3.66 6.69
N ILE A 25 -9.98 -4.10 7.91
CA ILE A 25 -11.19 -4.90 8.15
C ILE A 25 -12.43 -4.09 7.80
N LEU A 26 -12.50 -2.84 8.25
CA LEU A 26 -13.63 -1.95 7.96
C LEU A 26 -13.75 -1.69 6.44
N ALA A 27 -12.68 -1.21 5.82
CA ALA A 27 -12.66 -0.89 4.39
C ALA A 27 -12.97 -2.14 3.54
N GLY A 28 -12.33 -3.27 3.86
CA GLY A 28 -12.54 -4.52 3.14
C GLY A 28 -13.94 -5.11 3.33
N SER A 29 -14.53 -5.00 4.53
CA SER A 29 -15.91 -5.45 4.76
C SER A 29 -16.92 -4.60 3.99
N LEU A 30 -16.75 -3.28 3.98
CA LEU A 30 -17.60 -2.38 3.19
C LEU A 30 -17.47 -2.63 1.69
N GLN A 31 -16.26 -2.98 1.22
CA GLN A 31 -15.98 -3.37 -0.16
C GLN A 31 -16.68 -4.69 -0.53
N ASP A 32 -16.51 -5.72 0.30
CA ASP A 32 -17.05 -7.06 0.05
C ASP A 32 -18.59 -7.08 0.04
N LEU A 33 -19.21 -6.19 0.85
CA LEU A 33 -20.67 -6.03 0.93
C LEU A 33 -21.22 -5.02 -0.09
N ASP A 34 -20.39 -4.49 -0.99
CA ASP A 34 -20.78 -3.45 -1.96
C ASP A 34 -21.45 -2.23 -1.32
N ARG A 35 -21.09 -1.91 -0.07
CA ARG A 35 -21.67 -0.81 0.71
C ARG A 35 -20.96 0.52 0.47
N ALA A 36 -19.69 0.49 0.10
CA ALA A 36 -18.88 1.68 -0.15
C ALA A 36 -17.97 1.52 -1.36
N VAL A 37 -17.67 2.63 -2.03
CA VAL A 37 -16.60 2.70 -3.03
C VAL A 37 -15.29 2.92 -2.28
N ILE A 38 -14.30 2.06 -2.53
CA ILE A 38 -12.95 2.17 -1.96
C ILE A 38 -12.05 2.86 -2.97
N ILE A 39 -11.37 3.92 -2.53
CA ILE A 39 -10.53 4.78 -3.38
C ILE A 39 -9.16 4.92 -2.74
N GLY A 40 -8.11 4.89 -3.56
CA GLY A 40 -6.74 5.05 -3.12
C GLY A 40 -5.86 3.85 -3.44
N ASN A 41 -4.80 3.67 -2.67
CA ASN A 41 -3.78 2.67 -2.93
C ASN A 41 -3.91 1.44 -2.01
N ARG A 42 -3.12 0.41 -2.34
CA ARG A 42 -3.03 -0.83 -1.56
C ARG A 42 -2.74 -0.55 -0.09
N THR A 43 -3.52 -1.14 0.80
CA THR A 43 -3.37 -1.05 2.24
C THR A 43 -2.14 -1.84 2.75
N PHE A 44 -1.82 -1.68 4.03
CA PHE A 44 -0.63 -2.28 4.65
C PHE A 44 -0.61 -3.80 4.57
N GLY A 45 -1.75 -4.46 4.82
CA GLY A 45 -1.86 -5.91 4.82
C GLY A 45 -1.56 -6.54 6.18
N LYS A 46 -2.05 -5.96 7.29
CA LYS A 46 -1.90 -6.50 8.66
C LYS A 46 -3.15 -7.29 9.07
N GLY A 47 -3.16 -8.58 8.77
CA GLY A 47 -4.27 -9.49 9.02
C GLY A 47 -4.09 -10.43 10.21
N LEU A 48 -3.04 -10.27 11.04
CA LEU A 48 -2.75 -11.11 12.18
C LEU A 48 -3.17 -10.47 13.50
N VAL A 49 -3.81 -11.26 14.37
CA VAL A 49 -4.07 -10.91 15.77
C VAL A 49 -2.91 -11.38 16.62
N GLN A 50 -2.37 -10.47 17.42
CA GLN A 50 -1.25 -10.76 18.31
C GLN A 50 -1.64 -10.49 19.75
N THR A 51 -1.30 -11.43 20.66
CA THR A 51 -1.51 -11.32 22.10
C THR A 51 -0.17 -11.27 22.81
N THR A 52 -0.05 -10.38 23.77
CA THR A 52 1.13 -10.32 24.64
C THR A 52 0.94 -11.22 25.85
N ARG A 53 1.92 -12.06 26.16
CA ARG A 53 1.94 -12.92 27.35
C ARG A 53 3.14 -12.56 28.22
N PRO A 54 2.95 -12.38 29.54
CA PRO A 54 4.07 -12.17 30.43
C PRO A 54 4.91 -13.44 30.54
N LEU A 55 6.22 -13.25 30.67
CA LEU A 55 7.20 -14.31 30.94
C LEU A 55 7.81 -14.11 32.33
N PRO A 56 8.47 -15.15 32.90
CA PRO A 56 9.27 -15.01 34.12
C PRO A 56 10.32 -13.89 33.94
N TYR A 57 10.72 -13.32 35.07
CA TYR A 57 11.73 -12.24 35.13
C TYR A 57 11.35 -10.92 34.44
N GLY A 58 10.04 -10.63 34.30
CA GLY A 58 9.54 -9.37 33.73
C GLY A 58 9.61 -9.31 32.20
N GLY A 59 9.96 -10.42 31.55
CA GLY A 59 9.91 -10.52 30.10
C GLY A 59 8.48 -10.55 29.57
N THR A 60 8.30 -10.24 28.28
CA THR A 60 7.02 -10.39 27.58
C THR A 60 7.23 -11.07 26.24
N MET A 61 6.29 -11.95 25.88
CA MET A 61 6.27 -12.62 24.58
C MET A 61 5.03 -12.19 23.79
N LYS A 62 5.23 -11.86 22.53
CA LYS A 62 4.17 -11.50 21.58
C LYS A 62 3.90 -12.69 20.66
N LEU A 63 2.69 -13.23 20.74
CA LEU A 63 2.27 -14.41 19.97
C LEU A 63 1.19 -14.03 18.96
N THR A 64 1.27 -14.59 17.77
CA THR A 64 0.16 -14.58 16.82
C THR A 64 -0.82 -15.69 17.18
N THR A 65 -2.07 -15.32 17.46
CA THR A 65 -3.12 -16.23 17.92
C THR A 65 -4.23 -16.46 16.92
N SER A 66 -4.44 -15.52 15.98
CA SER A 66 -5.55 -15.60 15.04
C SER A 66 -5.27 -14.79 13.76
N LYS A 67 -6.13 -14.96 12.76
CA LYS A 67 -6.15 -14.18 11.52
C LYS A 67 -7.49 -13.50 11.34
N TYR A 68 -7.51 -12.33 10.70
CA TYR A 68 -8.73 -11.66 10.30
C TYR A 68 -9.20 -12.13 8.93
N TYR A 69 -10.45 -12.51 8.86
CA TYR A 69 -11.16 -12.79 7.61
C TYR A 69 -12.32 -11.81 7.49
N ILE A 70 -12.50 -11.23 6.30
CA ILE A 70 -13.58 -10.31 5.98
C ILE A 70 -14.73 -11.05 5.27
N PRO A 71 -15.90 -10.44 5.02
CA PRO A 71 -17.11 -11.15 4.58
C PRO A 71 -16.94 -12.08 3.39
N SER A 72 -16.08 -11.77 2.43
CA SER A 72 -15.77 -12.65 1.30
C SER A 72 -14.94 -13.90 1.67
N GLY A 73 -14.52 -14.05 2.92
CA GLY A 73 -13.62 -15.12 3.38
C GLY A 73 -12.15 -14.87 3.08
N ARG A 74 -11.77 -13.74 2.49
CA ARG A 74 -10.36 -13.39 2.28
C ARG A 74 -9.69 -12.90 3.56
N CYS A 75 -8.42 -13.27 3.73
CA CYS A 75 -7.57 -12.75 4.78
C CYS A 75 -6.88 -11.46 4.30
N VAL A 76 -6.92 -10.39 5.09
CA VAL A 76 -6.24 -9.13 4.75
C VAL A 76 -4.72 -9.19 4.91
N GLN A 77 -4.15 -10.33 5.35
CA GLN A 77 -2.71 -10.51 5.55
C GLN A 77 -1.96 -10.53 4.21
N ALA A 78 -1.04 -9.59 4.03
CA ALA A 78 -0.23 -9.49 2.81
C ALA A 78 1.23 -9.94 3.00
N ILE A 79 1.73 -10.01 4.25
CA ILE A 79 3.11 -10.38 4.56
C ILE A 79 3.17 -11.88 4.81
N ASP A 80 4.10 -12.57 4.14
CA ASP A 80 4.34 -14.00 4.34
C ASP A 80 5.41 -14.21 5.42
N TYR A 81 4.96 -14.54 6.63
CA TYR A 81 5.86 -14.87 7.73
C TYR A 81 6.33 -16.33 7.74
N LYS A 82 5.74 -17.19 6.90
CA LYS A 82 6.13 -18.61 6.82
C LYS A 82 7.40 -18.81 6.01
N HIS A 83 7.57 -18.04 4.96
CA HIS A 83 8.75 -18.10 4.11
C HIS A 83 9.64 -16.89 4.38
N ARG A 84 10.83 -17.14 4.95
CA ARG A 84 11.83 -16.12 5.22
C ARG A 84 12.90 -16.18 4.15
N ASN A 85 13.41 -15.02 3.76
CA ASN A 85 14.60 -14.91 2.94
C ASN A 85 15.85 -15.36 3.73
N GLU A 86 16.94 -15.60 3.04
CA GLU A 86 18.22 -16.03 3.65
C GLU A 86 18.73 -15.02 4.70
N ASP A 87 18.44 -13.74 4.54
CA ASP A 87 18.75 -12.65 5.48
C ASP A 87 17.79 -12.56 6.68
N GLY A 88 16.81 -13.47 6.77
CA GLY A 88 15.76 -13.49 7.80
C GLY A 88 14.62 -12.50 7.56
N SER A 89 14.67 -11.68 6.52
CA SER A 89 13.58 -10.78 6.14
C SER A 89 12.35 -11.55 5.66
N VAL A 90 11.19 -10.88 5.66
CA VAL A 90 9.93 -11.44 5.18
C VAL A 90 9.42 -10.66 3.98
N GLY A 91 8.95 -11.38 2.96
CA GLY A 91 8.38 -10.80 1.76
C GLY A 91 6.86 -10.62 1.84
N ARG A 92 6.31 -9.91 0.88
CA ARG A 92 4.85 -9.94 0.63
C ARG A 92 4.51 -11.14 -0.23
N ILE A 93 3.30 -11.68 -0.03
CA ILE A 93 2.73 -12.70 -0.91
C ILE A 93 2.70 -12.15 -2.34
N PRO A 94 3.34 -12.82 -3.31
CA PRO A 94 3.35 -12.38 -4.71
C PRO A 94 1.93 -12.25 -5.28
N ASP A 95 1.70 -11.24 -6.12
CA ASP A 95 0.38 -11.01 -6.74
C ASP A 95 -0.05 -12.17 -7.65
N SER A 96 0.90 -12.95 -8.16
CA SER A 96 0.64 -14.19 -8.90
C SER A 96 0.02 -15.32 -8.05
N LEU A 97 0.17 -15.25 -6.73
CA LEU A 97 -0.41 -16.18 -5.76
C LEU A 97 -1.66 -15.63 -5.09
N THR A 98 -2.08 -14.40 -5.42
CA THR A 98 -3.31 -13.81 -4.88
C THR A 98 -4.50 -14.27 -5.71
N THR A 99 -5.51 -14.82 -5.04
CA THR A 99 -6.77 -15.21 -5.66
C THR A 99 -7.64 -13.98 -5.92
N VAL A 100 -8.22 -13.89 -7.11
CA VAL A 100 -9.27 -12.90 -7.39
C VAL A 100 -10.53 -13.32 -6.62
N ILE A 101 -11.05 -12.41 -5.81
CA ILE A 101 -12.23 -12.66 -4.97
C ILE A 101 -13.36 -11.75 -5.44
N LEU A 102 -14.58 -12.25 -5.38
CA LEU A 102 -15.77 -11.50 -5.76
C LEU A 102 -16.44 -10.88 -4.54
N THR A 103 -16.92 -9.64 -4.70
CA THR A 103 -17.80 -8.98 -3.71
C THR A 103 -19.20 -9.59 -3.73
N ALA A 104 -20.08 -9.17 -2.83
CA ALA A 104 -21.48 -9.64 -2.78
C ALA A 104 -22.22 -9.44 -4.11
N ALA A 105 -21.96 -8.34 -4.83
CA ALA A 105 -22.51 -8.09 -6.16
C ALA A 105 -21.72 -8.75 -7.31
N GLY A 106 -20.67 -9.54 -7.03
CA GLY A 106 -19.89 -10.24 -8.03
C GLY A 106 -18.81 -9.39 -8.71
N ARG A 107 -18.37 -8.27 -8.14
CA ARG A 107 -17.26 -7.45 -8.64
C ARG A 107 -15.91 -8.07 -8.28
N ALA A 108 -14.97 -8.11 -9.23
CA ALA A 108 -13.61 -8.56 -8.99
C ALA A 108 -12.76 -7.47 -8.31
N VAL A 109 -12.01 -7.81 -7.26
CA VAL A 109 -11.14 -6.89 -6.53
C VAL A 109 -9.68 -7.25 -6.72
N LYS A 110 -8.85 -6.26 -7.12
CA LYS A 110 -7.38 -6.38 -7.29
C LYS A 110 -6.62 -5.36 -6.43
N GLN A 111 -5.35 -5.64 -6.19
CA GLN A 111 -4.45 -4.85 -5.35
C GLN A 111 -3.34 -4.15 -6.16
N GLU A 112 -2.97 -2.88 -5.87
CA GLU A 112 -1.91 -2.10 -6.53
C GLU A 112 -0.73 -1.72 -5.60
N LYS A 113 0.44 -1.31 -6.18
CA LYS A 113 1.73 -1.08 -5.47
C LYS A 113 2.09 0.41 -5.31
N LEU A 114 2.80 0.78 -4.20
CA LEU A 114 3.40 2.10 -3.95
C LEU A 114 4.89 2.16 -4.35
N PRO A 115 5.42 3.36 -4.73
CA PRO A 115 6.85 3.57 -5.00
C PRO A 115 7.72 3.34 -3.75
N ASN A 116 8.85 2.66 -3.92
CA ASN A 116 9.68 2.19 -2.81
C ASN A 116 10.52 3.30 -2.14
N ILE A 117 11.01 4.29 -2.91
CA ILE A 117 11.93 5.33 -2.43
C ILE A 117 11.37 6.17 -1.27
N LEU A 118 10.07 6.50 -1.29
CA LEU A 118 9.41 7.28 -0.23
C LEU A 118 9.48 6.59 1.13
N CYS A 119 9.29 5.26 1.14
CA CYS A 119 9.37 4.46 2.36
C CYS A 119 10.77 4.52 2.97
N TYR A 120 11.82 4.46 2.14
CA TYR A 120 13.21 4.54 2.62
C TYR A 120 13.56 5.93 3.16
N LEU A 121 13.14 7.01 2.49
CA LEU A 121 13.34 8.38 2.98
C LEU A 121 12.71 8.60 4.37
N VAL A 122 11.55 7.97 4.62
CA VAL A 122 10.88 8.02 5.93
C VAL A 122 11.61 7.15 6.96
N ASN A 123 11.98 5.92 6.60
CA ASN A 123 12.65 4.97 7.51
C ASN A 123 14.00 5.50 8.00
N ASP A 124 14.75 6.17 7.13
CA ASP A 124 16.03 6.80 7.46
C ASP A 124 15.86 8.17 8.14
N ASN A 125 14.60 8.58 8.44
CA ASN A 125 14.26 9.85 9.06
C ASN A 125 14.74 11.09 8.28
N LEU A 126 15.01 11.00 6.99
CA LEU A 126 15.56 12.11 6.22
C LEU A 126 14.54 13.25 6.06
N ASN A 127 13.26 12.94 5.85
CA ASN A 127 12.18 13.91 5.87
C ASN A 127 12.03 14.61 7.22
N PHE A 128 12.14 13.85 8.32
CA PHE A 128 12.07 14.39 9.69
C PHE A 128 13.23 15.33 9.99
N ASN A 129 14.47 14.91 9.67
CA ASN A 129 15.67 15.71 9.91
C ASN A 129 15.64 17.00 9.11
N TYR A 130 15.29 16.92 7.82
CA TYR A 130 15.15 18.11 6.98
C TYR A 130 14.11 19.09 7.53
N ALA A 131 12.93 18.60 7.89
CA ALA A 131 11.89 19.46 8.43
C ALA A 131 12.28 20.10 9.78
N THR A 132 13.12 19.42 10.58
CA THR A 132 13.68 19.97 11.81
C THR A 132 14.66 21.11 11.49
N ASP A 133 15.61 20.88 10.61
CA ASP A 133 16.59 21.91 10.18
C ASP A 133 15.90 23.10 9.52
N TYR A 134 14.85 22.84 8.72
CA TYR A 134 14.04 23.88 8.10
C TYR A 134 13.35 24.74 9.17
N SER A 135 12.75 24.13 10.18
CA SER A 135 12.03 24.87 11.23
C SER A 135 12.95 25.73 12.09
N LEU A 136 14.21 25.32 12.27
CA LEU A 136 15.22 26.12 12.99
C LEU A 136 15.65 27.36 12.21
N LYS A 137 15.63 27.30 10.88
CA LYS A 137 16.01 28.41 9.99
C LYS A 137 14.86 29.36 9.69
N HIS A 138 13.62 28.90 9.79
CA HIS A 138 12.42 29.65 9.42
C HIS A 138 11.47 29.78 10.62
N PRO A 139 11.59 30.82 11.45
CA PRO A 139 10.72 30.99 12.64
C PRO A 139 9.23 31.08 12.31
N THR A 140 8.89 31.48 11.11
CA THR A 140 7.50 31.59 10.61
C THR A 140 7.40 31.08 9.19
N ILE A 141 6.24 30.52 8.86
CA ILE A 141 5.90 30.05 7.51
C ILE A 141 4.48 30.50 7.13
N PRO A 142 4.11 30.48 5.82
CA PRO A 142 2.73 30.68 5.38
C PRO A 142 1.75 29.70 6.06
N SER A 143 0.44 30.01 6.00
CA SER A 143 -0.60 29.09 6.50
C SER A 143 -0.53 27.72 5.80
N ALA A 144 -1.08 26.68 6.46
CA ALA A 144 -1.04 25.30 5.94
C ALA A 144 -1.64 25.19 4.54
N GLU A 145 -2.63 26.01 4.19
CA GLU A 145 -3.25 26.02 2.86
C GLU A 145 -2.35 26.62 1.78
N LYS A 146 -1.45 27.53 2.16
CA LYS A 146 -0.60 28.30 1.23
C LYS A 146 0.85 27.84 1.19
N PHE A 147 1.26 27.03 2.15
CA PHE A 147 2.63 26.54 2.22
C PHE A 147 2.94 25.57 1.08
N GLU A 148 4.07 25.76 0.44
CA GLU A 148 4.59 24.90 -0.62
C GLU A 148 6.12 24.78 -0.50
N ILE A 149 6.66 23.63 -0.84
CA ILE A 149 8.09 23.39 -0.97
C ILE A 149 8.55 23.97 -2.30
N THR A 150 9.40 24.99 -2.24
CA THR A 150 9.98 25.60 -3.45
C THR A 150 11.01 24.67 -4.09
N ASP A 151 11.41 24.99 -5.33
CA ASP A 151 12.49 24.25 -6.01
C ASP A 151 13.84 24.42 -5.30
N ALA A 152 14.07 25.56 -4.64
CA ALA A 152 15.26 25.78 -3.82
C ALA A 152 15.24 24.90 -2.56
N ASP A 153 14.11 24.84 -1.85
CA ASP A 153 13.95 23.93 -0.69
C ASP A 153 14.17 22.46 -1.09
N PHE A 154 13.65 22.08 -2.25
CA PHE A 154 13.82 20.71 -2.74
C PHE A 154 15.28 20.41 -3.14
N ALA A 155 15.98 21.38 -3.71
CA ALA A 155 17.41 21.26 -4.01
C ALA A 155 18.24 21.09 -2.72
N ASP A 156 17.93 21.83 -1.66
CA ASP A 156 18.54 21.69 -0.35
C ASP A 156 18.26 20.31 0.27
N PHE A 157 17.03 19.82 0.14
CA PHE A 157 16.68 18.46 0.57
C PHE A 157 17.50 17.40 -0.18
N LYS A 158 17.60 17.50 -1.52
CA LYS A 158 18.41 16.57 -2.32
C LYS A 158 19.88 16.60 -1.89
N ALA A 159 20.42 17.77 -1.62
CA ALA A 159 21.79 17.90 -1.14
C ALA A 159 22.01 17.21 0.22
N MET A 160 21.03 17.31 1.13
CA MET A 160 21.05 16.62 2.41
C MET A 160 20.98 15.09 2.23
N VAL A 161 20.09 14.59 1.38
CA VAL A 161 19.95 13.15 1.09
C VAL A 161 21.24 12.57 0.51
N LYS A 162 21.91 13.28 -0.41
CA LYS A 162 23.20 12.88 -0.97
C LYS A 162 24.30 12.83 0.09
N LYS A 163 24.34 13.80 0.99
CA LYS A 163 25.33 13.85 2.08
C LYS A 163 25.15 12.71 3.09
N ALA A 164 23.93 12.20 3.23
CA ALA A 164 23.59 11.10 4.14
C ALA A 164 23.98 9.70 3.61
N ASP A 165 24.65 9.59 2.43
CA ASP A 165 24.94 8.30 1.76
C ASP A 165 23.70 7.40 1.66
N PHE A 166 22.55 8.00 1.33
CA PHE A 166 21.28 7.34 1.28
C PHE A 166 21.23 6.22 0.26
N LYS A 167 20.84 5.03 0.71
CA LYS A 167 20.70 3.82 -0.11
C LYS A 167 19.29 3.28 0.02
N TYR A 168 18.72 2.90 -1.11
CA TYR A 168 17.38 2.30 -1.13
C TYR A 168 17.38 1.04 -1.99
N ASP A 169 16.40 0.18 -1.78
CA ASP A 169 16.39 -1.16 -2.37
C ASP A 169 16.27 -1.11 -3.89
N GLN A 170 17.24 -1.71 -4.53
CA GLN A 170 17.43 -1.79 -5.98
C GLN A 170 16.87 -3.11 -6.51
N GLN A 171 15.58 -3.37 -6.26
CA GLN A 171 14.97 -4.65 -6.67
C GLN A 171 15.10 -4.93 -8.15
N THR A 172 15.00 -3.89 -9.00
CA THR A 172 15.14 -4.01 -10.45
C THR A 172 16.55 -4.46 -10.84
N GLU A 173 17.59 -3.91 -10.20
CA GLU A 173 18.99 -4.31 -10.43
C GLU A 173 19.24 -5.74 -9.97
N LYS A 174 18.70 -6.12 -8.79
CA LYS A 174 18.79 -7.49 -8.27
C LYS A 174 18.10 -8.49 -9.23
N MET A 175 16.90 -8.15 -9.70
CA MET A 175 16.19 -8.99 -10.66
C MET A 175 16.93 -9.12 -11.97
N LEU A 176 17.50 -8.03 -12.48
CA LEU A 176 18.31 -8.05 -13.71
C LEU A 176 19.58 -8.90 -13.54
N LYS A 177 20.24 -8.80 -12.40
CA LYS A 177 21.40 -9.64 -12.07
C LYS A 177 21.01 -11.11 -12.04
N ASN A 178 19.94 -11.47 -11.36
CA ASN A 178 19.46 -12.87 -11.30
C ASN A 178 19.08 -13.37 -12.70
N LEU A 179 18.44 -12.54 -13.53
CA LEU A 179 18.11 -12.89 -14.91
C LEU A 179 19.36 -13.11 -15.75
N LYS A 180 20.41 -12.28 -15.56
CA LYS A 180 21.69 -12.43 -16.26
C LYS A 180 22.42 -13.72 -15.86
N GLU A 181 22.43 -14.06 -14.57
CA GLU A 181 22.98 -15.31 -14.06
C GLU A 181 22.22 -16.54 -14.61
N MET A 182 20.90 -16.46 -14.72
CA MET A 182 20.08 -17.51 -15.33
C MET A 182 20.37 -17.65 -16.83
N ALA A 183 20.42 -16.54 -17.57
CA ALA A 183 20.76 -16.54 -18.99
C ALA A 183 22.17 -17.07 -19.28
N GLU A 184 23.13 -16.85 -18.37
CA GLU A 184 24.47 -17.44 -18.43
C GLU A 184 24.42 -18.96 -18.26
N PHE A 185 23.70 -19.43 -17.24
CA PHE A 185 23.49 -20.87 -16.97
C PHE A 185 22.83 -21.60 -18.14
N GLU A 186 21.85 -20.97 -18.78
CA GLU A 186 21.12 -21.50 -19.93
C GLU A 186 21.87 -21.32 -21.27
N GLY A 187 22.99 -20.59 -21.30
CA GLY A 187 23.83 -20.37 -22.48
C GLY A 187 23.38 -19.25 -23.41
N TYR A 188 22.38 -18.43 -23.02
CA TYR A 188 21.85 -17.33 -23.84
C TYR A 188 22.61 -16.01 -23.64
N LEU A 189 23.45 -15.89 -22.61
CA LEU A 189 24.09 -14.60 -22.27
C LEU A 189 24.99 -14.07 -23.39
N THR A 190 25.65 -14.96 -24.15
CA THR A 190 26.54 -14.55 -25.25
C THR A 190 25.78 -13.82 -26.35
N ASP A 191 24.59 -14.32 -26.69
CA ASP A 191 23.77 -13.75 -27.76
C ASP A 191 23.01 -12.49 -27.31
N ALA A 192 22.71 -12.38 -26.03
CA ALA A 192 21.92 -11.28 -25.43
C ALA A 192 22.78 -10.25 -24.66
N SER A 193 24.12 -10.31 -24.76
CA SER A 193 25.03 -9.49 -23.93
C SER A 193 24.81 -7.99 -24.12
N LYS A 194 24.57 -7.53 -25.36
CA LYS A 194 24.35 -6.12 -25.68
C LYS A 194 23.02 -5.60 -25.10
N GLU A 195 21.99 -6.41 -25.12
CA GLU A 195 20.67 -6.12 -24.57
C GLU A 195 20.75 -6.03 -23.03
N PHE A 196 21.47 -6.94 -22.39
CA PHE A 196 21.73 -6.87 -20.95
C PHE A 196 22.51 -5.64 -20.55
N GLU A 197 23.60 -5.28 -21.27
CA GLU A 197 24.36 -4.05 -21.02
C GLU A 197 23.51 -2.78 -21.20
N ALA A 198 22.68 -2.73 -22.25
CA ALA A 198 21.80 -1.63 -22.49
C ALA A 198 20.72 -1.49 -21.40
N LEU A 199 20.22 -2.62 -20.91
CA LEU A 199 19.23 -2.68 -19.82
C LEU A 199 19.87 -2.27 -18.49
N GLU A 200 21.05 -2.79 -18.17
CA GLU A 200 21.85 -2.42 -16.99
C GLU A 200 22.06 -0.90 -16.92
N LYS A 201 22.49 -0.30 -18.04
CA LYS A 201 22.68 1.16 -18.14
C LYS A 201 21.39 1.97 -17.97
N LYS A 202 20.26 1.47 -18.47
CA LYS A 202 18.96 2.15 -18.36
C LYS A 202 18.31 1.98 -17.00
N LEU A 203 18.50 0.83 -16.35
CA LEU A 203 17.91 0.48 -15.06
C LEU A 203 18.84 0.79 -13.88
N SER A 204 20.11 1.17 -14.14
CA SER A 204 21.02 1.60 -13.08
C SER A 204 20.41 2.77 -12.30
N HIS A 205 20.48 2.67 -10.99
CA HIS A 205 19.95 3.67 -10.09
C HIS A 205 20.75 4.97 -10.19
N ASN A 206 20.01 6.05 -10.36
CA ASN A 206 20.57 7.40 -10.28
C ASN A 206 19.71 8.18 -9.28
N LEU A 207 20.26 8.42 -8.09
CA LEU A 207 19.56 9.07 -6.99
C LEU A 207 18.95 10.43 -7.41
N ASP A 208 19.67 11.22 -8.22
CA ASP A 208 19.16 12.50 -8.71
C ASP A 208 17.92 12.33 -9.58
N ARG A 209 18.01 11.44 -10.57
CA ARG A 209 16.90 11.13 -11.46
C ARG A 209 15.69 10.62 -10.70
N ASP A 210 15.91 9.73 -9.73
CA ASP A 210 14.83 9.10 -9.00
C ASP A 210 14.19 10.08 -8.00
N LEU A 211 14.96 10.95 -7.34
CA LEU A 211 14.42 12.05 -6.54
C LEU A 211 13.62 13.04 -7.40
N ASP A 212 14.09 13.36 -8.60
CA ASP A 212 13.38 14.26 -9.52
C ASP A 212 12.10 13.60 -10.07
N HIS A 213 12.14 12.31 -10.38
CA HIS A 213 10.98 11.55 -10.85
C HIS A 213 9.84 11.54 -9.82
N PHE A 214 10.17 11.37 -8.54
CA PHE A 214 9.20 11.38 -7.44
C PHE A 214 9.11 12.74 -6.72
N SER A 215 9.56 13.82 -7.36
CA SER A 215 9.65 15.15 -6.74
C SER A 215 8.32 15.66 -6.17
N LYS A 216 7.21 15.44 -6.86
CA LYS A 216 5.86 15.83 -6.40
C LYS A 216 5.53 15.16 -5.06
N ASP A 217 5.70 13.86 -4.97
CA ASP A 217 5.36 13.08 -3.78
C ASP A 217 6.31 13.39 -2.62
N ILE A 218 7.61 13.55 -2.91
CA ILE A 218 8.62 13.91 -1.93
C ILE A 218 8.37 15.32 -1.37
N LYS A 219 8.08 16.30 -2.23
CA LYS A 219 7.73 17.67 -1.80
C LYS A 219 6.48 17.66 -0.90
N GLY A 220 5.45 16.89 -1.27
CA GLY A 220 4.25 16.71 -0.45
C GLY A 220 4.58 16.13 0.93
N MET A 221 5.39 15.07 0.98
CA MET A 221 5.82 14.43 2.23
C MET A 221 6.60 15.40 3.13
N ILE A 222 7.53 16.17 2.58
CA ILE A 222 8.32 17.16 3.31
C ILE A 222 7.43 18.30 3.81
N ALA A 223 6.52 18.80 2.97
CA ALA A 223 5.57 19.86 3.33
C ALA A 223 4.71 19.48 4.53
N VAL A 224 4.17 18.25 4.52
CA VAL A 224 3.39 17.71 5.64
C VAL A 224 4.21 17.67 6.93
N GLU A 225 5.47 17.23 6.84
CA GLU A 225 6.34 17.10 8.00
C GLU A 225 6.79 18.48 8.56
N ILE A 226 7.01 19.48 7.69
CA ILE A 226 7.27 20.86 8.10
C ILE A 226 6.03 21.47 8.74
N ILE A 227 4.89 21.45 8.07
CA ILE A 227 3.63 22.02 8.54
C ILE A 227 3.23 21.49 9.92
N LYS A 228 3.49 20.22 10.20
CA LYS A 228 3.23 19.59 11.48
C LYS A 228 3.97 20.27 12.65
N ARG A 229 5.13 20.87 12.41
CA ARG A 229 5.91 21.60 13.44
C ARG A 229 5.32 22.96 13.80
N TYR A 230 4.60 23.59 12.87
CA TYR A 230 4.01 24.93 13.09
C TYR A 230 2.52 24.88 13.39
N TYR A 231 1.79 23.97 12.72
CA TYR A 231 0.32 23.91 12.77
C TYR A 231 -0.20 22.58 13.32
N PHE A 232 0.68 21.74 13.87
CA PHE A 232 0.35 20.45 14.50
C PHE A 232 -0.42 19.51 13.55
N GLN A 233 -1.19 18.60 14.12
CA GLN A 233 -1.94 17.61 13.36
C GLN A 233 -2.99 18.24 12.41
N ARG A 234 -3.65 19.31 12.83
CA ARG A 234 -4.64 20.00 11.99
C ARG A 234 -4.01 20.54 10.71
N GLY A 235 -2.88 21.22 10.82
CA GLY A 235 -2.14 21.72 9.66
C GLY A 235 -1.67 20.60 8.73
N SER A 236 -1.18 19.51 9.31
CA SER A 236 -0.77 18.32 8.56
C SER A 236 -1.93 17.73 7.72
N ILE A 237 -3.13 17.63 8.30
CA ILE A 237 -4.32 17.15 7.57
C ILE A 237 -4.68 18.10 6.43
N ILE A 238 -4.71 19.42 6.69
CA ILE A 238 -5.00 20.43 5.65
C ILE A 238 -4.01 20.29 4.49
N GLN A 239 -2.72 20.17 4.78
CA GLN A 239 -1.69 20.01 3.76
C GLN A 239 -1.82 18.72 2.95
N GLN A 240 -2.17 17.61 3.60
CA GLN A 240 -2.38 16.33 2.93
C GLN A 240 -3.59 16.37 1.98
N LEU A 241 -4.68 17.04 2.38
CA LEU A 241 -5.90 17.11 1.58
C LEU A 241 -5.86 18.16 0.45
N LYS A 242 -4.87 19.05 0.44
CA LYS A 242 -4.77 20.17 -0.50
C LYS A 242 -4.80 19.72 -1.96
N ASP A 243 -4.02 18.67 -2.28
CA ASP A 243 -3.88 18.14 -3.64
C ASP A 243 -4.17 16.65 -3.72
N ASP A 244 -4.98 16.14 -2.79
CA ASP A 244 -5.35 14.74 -2.71
C ASP A 244 -6.26 14.35 -3.89
N ASP A 245 -5.71 13.61 -4.84
CA ASP A 245 -6.44 13.16 -6.03
C ASP A 245 -7.48 12.09 -5.67
N ASP A 246 -7.25 11.29 -4.62
CA ASP A 246 -8.21 10.30 -4.11
C ASP A 246 -9.44 11.01 -3.53
N LEU A 247 -9.25 12.11 -2.78
CA LEU A 247 -10.34 12.95 -2.28
C LEU A 247 -11.14 13.59 -3.42
N LYS A 248 -10.45 14.13 -4.44
CA LYS A 248 -11.11 14.73 -5.61
C LYS A 248 -11.96 13.69 -6.35
N GLU A 249 -11.45 12.47 -6.55
CA GLU A 249 -12.22 11.40 -7.20
C GLU A 249 -13.38 10.93 -6.31
N ALA A 250 -13.20 10.86 -4.98
CA ALA A 250 -14.28 10.54 -4.05
C ALA A 250 -15.44 11.55 -4.16
N VAL A 251 -15.13 12.84 -4.14
CA VAL A 251 -16.14 13.90 -4.31
C VAL A 251 -16.87 13.76 -5.64
N LYS A 252 -16.13 13.53 -6.73
CA LYS A 252 -16.70 13.35 -8.07
C LYS A 252 -17.64 12.14 -8.15
N ILE A 253 -17.30 11.03 -7.50
CA ILE A 253 -18.12 9.82 -7.47
C ILE A 253 -19.36 10.05 -6.61
N LEU A 254 -19.22 10.61 -5.41
CA LEU A 254 -20.33 10.86 -4.49
C LEU A 254 -21.33 11.90 -5.01
N THR A 255 -20.86 12.85 -5.84
CA THR A 255 -21.74 13.85 -6.48
C THR A 255 -22.40 13.34 -7.78
N ALA A 256 -22.09 12.12 -8.23
CA ALA A 256 -22.67 11.49 -9.42
C ALA A 256 -23.42 10.18 -9.06
N PRO A 257 -24.68 10.24 -8.57
CA PRO A 257 -25.40 9.08 -8.05
C PRO A 257 -25.52 7.90 -9.01
N ALA A 258 -25.63 8.16 -10.32
CA ALA A 258 -25.68 7.11 -11.33
C ALA A 258 -24.35 6.34 -11.40
N LYS A 259 -23.24 7.05 -11.46
CA LYS A 259 -21.89 6.46 -11.46
C LYS A 259 -21.60 5.70 -10.17
N TYR A 260 -22.01 6.25 -9.02
CA TYR A 260 -21.85 5.58 -7.73
C TYR A 260 -22.58 4.22 -7.71
N LYS A 261 -23.85 4.20 -8.16
CA LYS A 261 -24.64 2.95 -8.24
C LYS A 261 -24.05 1.95 -9.23
N GLU A 262 -23.57 2.43 -10.40
CA GLU A 262 -22.91 1.58 -11.40
C GLU A 262 -21.67 0.90 -10.81
N MET A 263 -20.82 1.64 -10.08
CA MET A 263 -19.61 1.10 -9.47
C MET A 263 -19.87 0.04 -8.41
N LEU A 264 -21.01 0.05 -7.74
CA LEU A 264 -21.39 -0.94 -6.74
C LEU A 264 -22.25 -2.07 -7.30
N SER A 265 -22.65 -1.99 -8.58
CA SER A 265 -23.46 -3.01 -9.25
C SER A 265 -22.60 -4.17 -9.76
N ALA A 266 -23.21 -5.34 -9.90
CA ALA A 266 -22.57 -6.46 -10.59
C ALA A 266 -22.14 -6.05 -12.01
N PRO A 267 -20.95 -6.46 -12.47
CA PRO A 267 -20.57 -6.23 -13.85
C PRO A 267 -21.56 -6.94 -14.78
N THR A 268 -22.05 -6.24 -15.79
CA THR A 268 -22.88 -6.86 -16.84
C THR A 268 -22.07 -7.95 -17.52
N VAL A 269 -22.70 -9.09 -17.80
CA VAL A 269 -22.05 -10.28 -18.39
C VAL A 269 -21.24 -9.94 -19.66
N THR A 270 -21.60 -8.85 -20.34
CA THR A 270 -20.91 -8.34 -21.54
C THR A 270 -19.54 -7.70 -21.23
N SER A 271 -19.28 -7.25 -19.98
CA SER A 271 -18.04 -6.57 -19.60
C SER A 271 -16.98 -7.49 -18.97
N MET A 272 -17.31 -8.74 -18.71
CA MET A 272 -16.36 -9.73 -18.17
C MET A 272 -15.53 -10.36 -19.28
N SER A 273 -14.20 -10.36 -19.13
CA SER A 273 -13.30 -11.13 -20.00
C SER A 273 -13.57 -12.63 -19.83
N LEU A 274 -13.27 -13.43 -20.88
CA LEU A 274 -13.42 -14.90 -20.86
C LEU A 274 -12.67 -15.56 -19.67
N GLN A 275 -11.58 -14.95 -19.21
CA GLN A 275 -10.78 -15.42 -18.10
C GLN A 275 -11.47 -15.14 -16.75
N GLN A 276 -12.08 -13.97 -16.58
CA GLN A 276 -12.89 -13.63 -15.40
C GLN A 276 -14.15 -14.50 -15.28
N ARG A 277 -14.74 -14.90 -16.40
CA ARG A 277 -15.89 -15.84 -16.41
C ARG A 277 -15.52 -17.26 -15.97
N LYS A 278 -14.31 -17.74 -16.29
CA LYS A 278 -13.80 -19.04 -15.86
C LYS A 278 -13.42 -19.08 -14.39
N GLU A 279 -12.91 -17.98 -13.87
CA GLU A 279 -12.49 -17.84 -12.45
C GLU A 279 -13.69 -17.63 -11.51
N ALA A 280 -14.79 -17.06 -12.01
CA ALA A 280 -15.99 -16.75 -11.22
C ALA A 280 -16.94 -17.99 -11.03
N ALA A 281 -16.80 -19.04 -11.83
CA ALA A 281 -17.80 -20.11 -11.90
C ALA A 281 -17.82 -21.15 -10.75
N PRO A 282 -16.77 -21.44 -9.95
CA PRO A 282 -16.81 -22.59 -9.02
C PRO A 282 -16.96 -22.28 -7.53
N VAL A 283 -16.92 -21.04 -7.07
CA VAL A 283 -16.72 -20.76 -5.62
C VAL A 283 -18.01 -20.79 -4.79
N PHE A 284 -19.18 -20.59 -5.41
CA PHE A 284 -20.43 -20.45 -4.68
C PHE A 284 -21.10 -21.76 -4.21
N LEU A 285 -20.65 -22.94 -4.65
CA LEU A 285 -21.29 -24.22 -4.32
C LEU A 285 -20.55 -25.10 -3.30
N SER A 286 -19.33 -24.72 -2.84
CA SER A 286 -18.57 -25.59 -1.94
C SER A 286 -18.38 -25.08 -0.50
N THR A 287 -18.70 -23.82 -0.21
CA THR A 287 -18.40 -23.20 1.10
C THR A 287 -19.51 -23.30 2.14
N ALA A 288 -20.76 -23.59 1.74
CA ALA A 288 -21.86 -23.71 2.68
C ALA A 288 -21.88 -25.05 3.46
N THR A 289 -21.16 -26.08 2.98
CA THR A 289 -21.22 -27.44 3.59
C THR A 289 -19.93 -27.85 4.34
N ARG A 290 -18.85 -27.05 4.29
CA ARG A 290 -17.56 -27.41 4.94
C ARG A 290 -17.17 -26.55 6.14
N ALA A 291 -17.97 -25.59 6.55
CA ALA A 291 -17.65 -24.70 7.66
C ALA A 291 -17.77 -25.35 9.06
N ASN A 292 -18.27 -26.59 9.16
CA ASN A 292 -18.55 -27.24 10.45
C ASN A 292 -17.70 -28.46 10.81
N GLU A 293 -16.76 -28.91 9.99
CA GLU A 293 -16.07 -30.18 10.27
C GLU A 293 -14.56 -30.12 10.54
N HIS A 294 -13.87 -28.98 10.41
CA HIS A 294 -12.40 -28.93 10.60
C HIS A 294 -11.89 -27.82 11.53
N VAL A 295 -12.54 -27.62 12.68
CA VAL A 295 -12.02 -26.70 13.72
C VAL A 295 -11.17 -27.43 14.80
N TYR A 296 -11.06 -28.75 14.80
CA TYR A 296 -10.48 -29.50 15.93
C TYR A 296 -9.17 -30.27 15.69
N ASP A 297 -8.62 -30.33 14.48
CA ASP A 297 -7.50 -31.26 14.19
C ASP A 297 -6.11 -30.61 13.94
N GLU A 298 -5.89 -29.35 14.26
CA GLU A 298 -4.53 -28.75 14.19
C GLU A 298 -4.14 -28.03 15.50
N ILE A 299 -4.26 -28.71 16.64
CA ILE A 299 -3.56 -28.36 17.89
C ILE A 299 -2.95 -29.65 18.46
N VAL A 300 -1.79 -30.04 17.96
CA VAL A 300 -0.76 -30.79 18.71
C VAL A 300 0.61 -30.31 18.21
#